data_ddd077a7f5544a3a5b8821253bb88a54
#
_entry.id   ddd077a7f5544a3a5b8821253bb88a54
#
_cell.length_a   1.000
_cell.length_b   1.000
_cell.length_c   1.000
_cell.angle_alpha   90.00
_cell.angle_beta   90.00
_cell.angle_gamma   90.00
#
_symmetry.space_group_name_H-M   'P 1'
#
loop_
_entity.id
_entity.type
_entity.pdbx_description
1 polymer ?
#
loop_
_entity_poly.entity_id
_entity_poly.type
_entity_poly.pdbx_seq_one_letter_code
_entity_poly.pdbx_strand_id
1 'polypeptide(L)'
;ISNNVKMASLDGTVELAQYNKTGLIKIGFNGAGICDSKYQRAFWDVEGVIHFDGKCLISSGVKIGCGKDAIIRFGEGVTVNVNTQIISQKSISLGRNTMVSWDVLIMDSDFHCLGNIGGENRSIINKPIKIGEDVWIGCRAVVLKGVNLADGTVVAANSTITKSYNEKNILINSSGILKRDIVWQR
;
A
#
# COMPACT_ATOMS: atom_id res chain seq x y z
N ILE A 1 -1.90 16.43 9.18
CA ILE A 1 -0.82 16.31 8.17
C ILE A 1 0.38 17.07 8.71
N SER A 2 1.58 16.50 8.59
CA SER A 2 2.85 17.14 8.94
C SER A 2 3.21 18.27 7.96
N ASN A 3 3.91 19.28 8.44
CA ASN A 3 4.48 20.32 7.57
C ASN A 3 5.51 19.76 6.57
N ASN A 4 6.02 18.56 6.80
CA ASN A 4 6.97 17.89 5.91
C ASN A 4 6.26 16.93 4.92
N VAL A 5 5.13 17.36 4.35
CA VAL A 5 4.43 16.66 3.26
C VAL A 5 4.41 17.57 2.04
N LYS A 6 4.85 17.05 0.89
CA LYS A 6 4.66 17.70 -0.40
C LYS A 6 3.29 17.30 -0.94
N MET A 7 2.37 18.25 -0.99
CA MET A 7 1.11 18.10 -1.71
C MET A 7 1.35 18.45 -3.17
N ALA A 8 1.27 17.48 -4.07
CA ALA A 8 1.47 17.66 -5.49
C ALA A 8 0.14 17.88 -6.19
N SER A 9 -0.85 17.02 -5.95
CA SER A 9 -2.24 17.23 -6.35
C SER A 9 -3.18 17.11 -5.15
N LEU A 10 -4.23 17.94 -5.15
CA LEU A 10 -5.32 17.97 -4.17
C LEU A 10 -6.69 17.88 -4.87
N ASP A 11 -6.71 17.48 -6.14
CA ASP A 11 -7.93 17.43 -6.96
C ASP A 11 -8.83 16.24 -6.60
N GLY A 12 -8.27 15.27 -5.87
CA GLY A 12 -9.00 14.08 -5.42
C GLY A 12 -9.84 14.31 -4.16
N THR A 13 -10.55 13.26 -3.78
CA THR A 13 -11.42 13.24 -2.60
C THR A 13 -10.83 12.39 -1.49
N VAL A 14 -10.91 12.86 -0.24
CA VAL A 14 -10.59 12.08 0.95
C VAL A 14 -11.88 11.83 1.73
N GLU A 15 -12.23 10.56 1.89
CA GLU A 15 -13.41 10.13 2.63
C GLU A 15 -13.02 9.48 3.96
N LEU A 16 -13.66 9.93 5.04
CA LEU A 16 -13.44 9.42 6.38
C LEU A 16 -14.70 8.68 6.85
N ALA A 17 -14.54 7.42 7.27
CA ALA A 17 -15.63 6.71 7.92
C ALA A 17 -15.89 7.32 9.30
N GLN A 18 -17.02 7.73 9.66
CA GLN A 18 -17.65 8.04 10.95
C GLN A 18 -16.97 8.98 11.98
N TYR A 19 -15.68 9.36 11.92
CA TYR A 19 -15.02 10.03 13.06
C TYR A 19 -14.28 11.30 12.68
N ASN A 20 -14.81 12.43 13.13
CA ASN A 20 -14.15 13.74 13.02
C ASN A 20 -13.26 14.02 14.25
N LYS A 21 -12.35 13.10 14.57
CA LYS A 21 -11.40 13.29 15.67
C LYS A 21 -10.04 13.71 15.15
N THR A 22 -9.54 14.85 15.58
CA THR A 22 -8.21 15.33 15.25
C THR A 22 -7.14 14.31 15.64
N GLY A 23 -6.18 14.03 14.72
CA GLY A 23 -5.09 13.10 14.95
C GLY A 23 -5.43 11.64 14.69
N LEU A 24 -6.63 11.33 14.20
CA LEU A 24 -7.00 9.98 13.78
C LEU A 24 -6.16 9.53 12.58
N ILE A 25 -6.04 10.37 11.58
CA ILE A 25 -5.18 10.15 10.43
C ILE A 25 -3.92 11.01 10.57
N LYS A 26 -2.75 10.38 10.53
CA LYS A 26 -1.45 11.05 10.61
C LYS A 26 -0.66 10.78 9.35
N ILE A 27 -0.27 11.84 8.63
CA ILE A 27 0.50 11.76 7.39
C ILE A 27 1.79 12.56 7.51
N GLY A 28 2.92 11.93 7.20
CA GLY A 28 4.24 12.54 7.28
C GLY A 28 4.80 12.64 8.70
N PHE A 29 4.20 11.94 9.64
CA PHE A 29 4.67 11.84 11.02
C PHE A 29 5.41 10.53 11.24
N ASN A 30 6.25 10.50 12.26
CA ASN A 30 7.10 9.39 12.65
C ASN A 30 8.15 9.02 11.59
N GLY A 31 9.29 8.63 12.08
CA GLY A 31 10.37 8.02 11.30
C GLY A 31 10.77 6.73 11.98
N ALA A 32 11.23 5.75 11.22
CA ALA A 32 12.09 4.71 11.75
C ALA A 32 13.50 5.30 11.96
N GLY A 33 14.33 4.70 12.81
CA GLY A 33 15.68 5.19 13.09
C GLY A 33 16.63 5.30 11.87
N ILE A 34 16.16 4.86 10.70
CA ILE A 34 16.84 4.96 9.40
C ILE A 34 16.33 6.11 8.53
N CYS A 35 15.38 6.93 9.02
CA CYS A 35 14.74 7.99 8.26
C CYS A 35 15.14 9.35 8.80
N ASP A 36 15.77 10.17 7.97
CA ASP A 36 15.93 11.60 8.24
C ASP A 36 14.68 12.35 7.79
N SER A 37 13.74 12.52 8.71
CA SER A 37 12.46 13.18 8.43
C SER A 37 12.59 14.63 7.95
N LYS A 38 13.74 15.28 8.15
CA LYS A 38 14.00 16.63 7.64
C LYS A 38 14.13 16.65 6.11
N TYR A 39 14.72 15.60 5.54
CA TYR A 39 14.99 15.51 4.10
C TYR A 39 14.09 14.52 3.36
N GLN A 40 13.47 13.57 4.06
CA GLN A 40 12.56 12.57 3.49
C GLN A 40 11.12 13.05 3.64
N ARG A 41 10.68 13.88 2.71
CA ARG A 41 9.32 14.39 2.67
C ARG A 41 8.35 13.29 2.25
N ALA A 42 7.21 13.17 2.93
CA ALA A 42 6.09 12.44 2.37
C ALA A 42 5.54 13.18 1.13
N PHE A 43 5.03 12.41 0.17
CA PHE A 43 4.52 12.93 -1.10
C PHE A 43 3.07 12.47 -1.28
N TRP A 44 2.21 13.43 -1.57
CA TRP A 44 0.78 13.23 -1.75
C TRP A 44 0.36 13.75 -3.11
N ASP A 45 0.01 12.84 -4.01
CA ASP A 45 -0.41 13.11 -5.38
C ASP A 45 -1.72 12.37 -5.63
N VAL A 46 -2.83 13.03 -5.32
CA VAL A 46 -4.15 12.39 -5.27
C VAL A 46 -5.12 13.16 -6.12
N GLU A 47 -5.54 12.53 -7.20
CA GLU A 47 -6.59 12.98 -8.10
C GLU A 47 -7.87 12.14 -7.96
N GLY A 48 -7.74 10.88 -7.52
CA GLY A 48 -8.82 9.93 -7.28
C GLY A 48 -9.37 10.00 -5.87
N VAL A 49 -9.76 8.85 -5.31
CA VAL A 49 -10.42 8.76 -4.00
C VAL A 49 -9.56 8.01 -3.00
N ILE A 50 -9.38 8.59 -1.82
CA ILE A 50 -8.76 7.93 -0.67
C ILE A 50 -9.83 7.73 0.42
N HIS A 51 -10.03 6.47 0.83
CA HIS A 51 -10.87 6.13 1.98
C HIS A 51 -10.03 5.77 3.20
N PHE A 52 -10.39 6.33 4.36
CA PHE A 52 -9.88 5.92 5.64
C PHE A 52 -11.02 5.39 6.51
N ASP A 53 -10.96 4.10 6.87
CA ASP A 53 -11.98 3.46 7.69
C ASP A 53 -11.84 3.77 9.18
N GLY A 54 -10.71 4.32 9.60
CA GLY A 54 -10.43 4.68 10.97
C GLY A 54 -9.01 5.21 11.15
N LYS A 55 -8.40 4.93 12.31
CA LYS A 55 -7.04 5.36 12.62
C LYS A 55 -6.05 4.86 11.57
N CYS A 56 -5.23 5.77 11.05
CA CYS A 56 -4.19 5.42 10.08
C CYS A 56 -2.92 6.24 10.32
N LEU A 57 -1.76 5.60 10.17
CA LEU A 57 -0.45 6.25 10.25
C LEU A 57 0.30 6.05 8.95
N ILE A 58 0.58 7.15 8.25
CA ILE A 58 1.42 7.21 7.07
C ILE A 58 2.68 8.00 7.46
N SER A 59 3.82 7.31 7.49
CA SER A 59 5.08 7.86 8.02
C SER A 59 5.77 8.84 7.05
N SER A 60 6.88 9.41 7.50
CA SER A 60 7.73 10.30 6.69
C SER A 60 8.28 9.55 5.47
N GLY A 61 8.49 10.26 4.37
CA GLY A 61 9.04 9.69 3.13
C GLY A 61 8.07 8.82 2.32
N VAL A 62 6.89 8.49 2.86
CA VAL A 62 5.87 7.71 2.13
C VAL A 62 5.35 8.51 0.95
N LYS A 63 5.19 7.83 -0.19
CA LYS A 63 4.64 8.42 -1.42
C LYS A 63 3.30 7.75 -1.74
N ILE A 64 2.25 8.56 -1.81
CA ILE A 64 0.91 8.13 -2.21
C ILE A 64 0.61 8.78 -3.56
N GLY A 65 0.41 7.94 -4.58
CA GLY A 65 -0.10 8.32 -5.88
C GLY A 65 -1.44 7.66 -6.13
N CYS A 66 -2.48 8.44 -6.39
CA CYS A 66 -3.82 7.95 -6.72
C CYS A 66 -4.34 8.67 -7.95
N GLY A 67 -4.33 7.97 -9.07
CA GLY A 67 -4.81 8.53 -10.35
C GLY A 67 -6.30 8.85 -10.31
N LYS A 68 -6.77 9.64 -11.28
CA LYS A 68 -8.12 10.25 -11.33
C LYS A 68 -9.26 9.26 -11.11
N ASP A 69 -9.17 8.06 -11.70
CA ASP A 69 -10.22 7.03 -11.60
C ASP A 69 -9.86 5.92 -10.60
N ALA A 70 -8.84 6.16 -9.77
CA ALA A 70 -8.34 5.19 -8.81
C ALA A 70 -8.92 5.38 -7.42
N ILE A 71 -8.90 4.29 -6.65
CA ILE A 71 -9.34 4.28 -5.26
C ILE A 71 -8.27 3.61 -4.40
N ILE A 72 -7.86 4.28 -3.31
CA ILE A 72 -7.05 3.66 -2.27
C ILE A 72 -7.85 3.64 -0.97
N ARG A 73 -7.98 2.46 -0.35
CA ARG A 73 -8.65 2.30 0.94
C ARG A 73 -7.68 1.84 2.01
N PHE A 74 -7.67 2.56 3.11
CA PHE A 74 -6.94 2.22 4.32
C PHE A 74 -7.92 1.79 5.41
N GLY A 75 -7.88 0.52 5.79
CA GLY A 75 -8.61 -0.03 6.93
C GLY A 75 -8.17 0.59 8.25
N GLU A 76 -8.97 0.42 9.29
CA GLU A 76 -8.63 0.91 10.63
C GLU A 76 -7.32 0.29 11.14
N GLY A 77 -6.48 1.09 11.78
CA GLY A 77 -5.23 0.64 12.38
C GLY A 77 -4.09 0.41 11.39
N VAL A 78 -4.28 0.71 10.10
CA VAL A 78 -3.21 0.57 9.10
C VAL A 78 -2.03 1.48 9.44
N THR A 79 -0.84 0.91 9.30
CA THR A 79 0.43 1.65 9.43
C THR A 79 1.26 1.44 8.16
N VAL A 80 1.66 2.55 7.54
CA VAL A 80 2.58 2.57 6.40
C VAL A 80 3.87 3.24 6.84
N ASN A 81 4.95 2.47 6.88
CA ASN A 81 6.24 2.95 7.36
C ASN A 81 7.05 3.66 6.26
N VAL A 82 8.16 4.24 6.70
CA VAL A 82 8.97 5.22 5.95
C VAL A 82 9.34 4.75 4.54
N ASN A 83 9.41 5.71 3.61
CA ASN A 83 9.82 5.55 2.21
C ASN A 83 8.97 4.59 1.36
N THR A 84 7.91 4.01 1.91
CA THR A 84 6.99 3.15 1.17
C THR A 84 6.26 3.92 0.08
N GLN A 85 6.01 3.28 -1.04
CA GLN A 85 5.29 3.83 -2.18
C GLN A 85 4.00 3.03 -2.41
N ILE A 86 2.87 3.73 -2.47
CA ILE A 86 1.57 3.15 -2.83
C ILE A 86 1.05 3.93 -4.03
N ILE A 87 0.98 3.26 -5.17
CA ILE A 87 0.66 3.88 -6.45
C ILE A 87 -0.51 3.14 -7.09
N SER A 88 -1.64 3.82 -7.24
CA SER A 88 -2.86 3.24 -7.78
C SER A 88 -3.34 3.95 -9.03
N GLN A 89 -3.68 3.16 -10.04
CA GLN A 89 -4.37 3.56 -11.26
C GLN A 89 -5.73 2.86 -11.39
N LYS A 90 -6.07 1.99 -10.43
CA LYS A 90 -7.36 1.30 -10.39
C LYS A 90 -7.89 1.18 -8.96
N SER A 91 -7.32 0.28 -8.14
CA SER A 91 -7.76 0.14 -6.76
C SER A 91 -6.74 -0.63 -5.92
N ILE A 92 -6.40 -0.06 -4.77
CA ILE A 92 -5.59 -0.72 -3.74
C ILE A 92 -6.37 -0.65 -2.42
N SER A 93 -6.60 -1.80 -1.79
CA SER A 93 -7.20 -1.86 -0.45
C SER A 93 -6.27 -2.57 0.54
N LEU A 94 -6.08 -1.94 1.70
CA LEU A 94 -5.38 -2.52 2.85
C LEU A 94 -6.39 -2.74 3.97
N GLY A 95 -6.54 -3.99 4.40
CA GLY A 95 -7.44 -4.36 5.48
C GLY A 95 -7.00 -3.85 6.85
N ARG A 96 -7.88 -4.00 7.83
CA ARG A 96 -7.68 -3.57 9.21
C ARG A 96 -6.35 -4.09 9.79
N ASN A 97 -5.68 -3.27 10.62
CA ASN A 97 -4.42 -3.59 11.30
C ASN A 97 -3.24 -3.97 10.39
N THR A 98 -3.35 -3.84 9.08
CA THR A 98 -2.24 -4.13 8.17
C THR A 98 -1.05 -3.23 8.47
N MET A 99 0.13 -3.83 8.53
CA MET A 99 1.40 -3.14 8.70
C MET A 99 2.26 -3.28 7.45
N VAL A 100 2.55 -2.16 6.81
CA VAL A 100 3.50 -2.08 5.71
C VAL A 100 4.82 -1.54 6.26
N SER A 101 5.89 -2.33 6.14
CA SER A 101 7.23 -1.95 6.58
C SER A 101 7.82 -0.86 5.69
N TRP A 102 9.09 -0.53 5.88
CA TRP A 102 9.78 0.52 5.13
C TRP A 102 10.23 0.06 3.74
N ASP A 103 10.36 1.02 2.82
CA ASP A 103 10.85 0.82 1.43
C ASP A 103 10.01 -0.19 0.62
N VAL A 104 8.73 -0.36 0.94
CA VAL A 104 7.80 -1.25 0.21
C VAL A 104 7.25 -0.53 -1.02
N LEU A 105 7.02 -1.27 -2.11
CA LEU A 105 6.26 -0.81 -3.25
C LEU A 105 4.96 -1.62 -3.39
N ILE A 106 3.82 -0.92 -3.43
CA ILE A 106 2.51 -1.50 -3.78
C ILE A 106 2.00 -0.76 -5.00
N MET A 107 1.83 -1.47 -6.14
CA MET A 107 1.50 -0.83 -7.40
C MET A 107 0.54 -1.69 -8.22
N ASP A 108 -0.62 -1.15 -8.56
CA ASP A 108 -1.69 -1.87 -9.27
C ASP A 108 -1.66 -1.69 -10.79
N SER A 109 -0.61 -1.06 -11.31
CA SER A 109 -0.44 -0.71 -12.71
C SER A 109 0.94 -1.04 -13.23
N ASP A 110 1.03 -1.49 -14.48
CA ASP A 110 2.30 -1.54 -15.22
C ASP A 110 2.61 -0.21 -15.93
N PHE A 111 1.66 0.74 -15.94
CA PHE A 111 1.69 1.99 -16.72
C PHE A 111 1.86 1.81 -18.23
N HIS A 112 2.36 0.68 -18.67
CA HIS A 112 2.61 0.35 -20.07
C HIS A 112 1.92 -0.96 -20.46
N CYS A 113 1.44 -1.01 -21.69
CA CYS A 113 0.82 -2.18 -22.27
C CYS A 113 1.88 -3.05 -22.95
N LEU A 114 1.90 -4.32 -22.62
CA LEU A 114 2.65 -5.32 -23.37
C LEU A 114 1.75 -5.94 -24.42
N GLY A 115 2.25 -6.08 -25.65
CA GLY A 115 1.56 -6.73 -26.75
C GLY A 115 2.47 -7.72 -27.45
N ASN A 116 1.90 -8.61 -28.25
CA ASN A 116 2.68 -9.49 -29.13
C ASN A 116 3.20 -8.70 -30.34
N ILE A 117 4.30 -9.18 -30.92
CA ILE A 117 4.76 -8.72 -32.22
C ILE A 117 3.65 -9.06 -33.24
N GLY A 118 3.02 -8.02 -33.81
CA GLY A 118 1.80 -8.18 -34.63
C GLY A 118 0.55 -7.53 -34.05
N GLY A 119 0.54 -7.18 -32.76
CA GLY A 119 -0.40 -6.25 -32.14
C GLY A 119 -1.76 -6.79 -31.72
N GLU A 120 -2.03 -8.09 -31.82
CA GLU A 120 -3.36 -8.66 -31.59
C GLU A 120 -3.74 -8.86 -30.11
N ASN A 121 -2.77 -9.09 -29.21
CA ASN A 121 -3.03 -9.29 -27.81
C ASN A 121 -2.31 -8.24 -26.95
N ARG A 122 -3.09 -7.48 -26.18
CA ARG A 122 -2.56 -6.48 -25.25
C ARG A 122 -2.77 -6.90 -23.80
N SER A 123 -1.75 -6.72 -22.97
CA SER A 123 -1.85 -6.98 -21.52
C SER A 123 -2.84 -6.02 -20.86
N ILE A 124 -3.50 -6.49 -19.81
CA ILE A 124 -4.27 -5.62 -18.90
C ILE A 124 -3.29 -4.80 -18.09
N ILE A 125 -3.33 -3.45 -18.25
CA ILE A 125 -2.39 -2.53 -17.61
C ILE A 125 -2.64 -2.49 -16.09
N ASN A 126 -3.91 -2.33 -15.68
CA ASN A 126 -4.29 -2.09 -14.28
C ASN A 126 -5.13 -3.25 -13.73
N LYS A 127 -4.75 -3.82 -12.58
CA LYS A 127 -5.54 -4.85 -11.87
C LYS A 127 -5.58 -4.52 -10.38
N PRO A 128 -6.76 -4.60 -9.72
CA PRO A 128 -6.87 -4.30 -8.29
C PRO A 128 -5.91 -5.10 -7.43
N ILE A 129 -5.44 -4.50 -6.33
CA ILE A 129 -4.72 -5.17 -5.26
C ILE A 129 -5.62 -5.19 -4.03
N LYS A 130 -5.77 -6.37 -3.41
CA LYS A 130 -6.47 -6.54 -2.13
C LYS A 130 -5.53 -7.14 -1.10
N ILE A 131 -5.31 -6.43 -0.02
CA ILE A 131 -4.53 -6.89 1.13
C ILE A 131 -5.51 -7.06 2.28
N GLY A 132 -5.58 -8.26 2.84
CA GLY A 132 -6.50 -8.64 3.92
C GLY A 132 -6.21 -7.93 5.23
N GLU A 133 -6.92 -8.36 6.28
CA GLU A 133 -6.72 -7.86 7.63
C GLU A 133 -5.51 -8.50 8.30
N ASP A 134 -4.92 -7.80 9.28
CA ASP A 134 -3.77 -8.29 10.06
C ASP A 134 -2.61 -8.81 9.18
N VAL A 135 -2.38 -8.21 8.02
CA VAL A 135 -1.28 -8.54 7.11
C VAL A 135 -0.03 -7.76 7.48
N TRP A 136 1.12 -8.43 7.46
CA TRP A 136 2.41 -7.78 7.59
C TRP A 136 3.22 -7.89 6.29
N ILE A 137 3.54 -6.75 5.69
CA ILE A 137 4.41 -6.68 4.51
C ILE A 137 5.80 -6.27 4.97
N GLY A 138 6.75 -7.20 4.84
CA GLY A 138 8.15 -7.02 5.21
C GLY A 138 8.84 -5.93 4.37
N CYS A 139 9.93 -5.38 4.91
CA CYS A 139 10.66 -4.28 4.28
C CYS A 139 11.17 -4.65 2.88
N ARG A 140 11.20 -3.66 1.98
CA ARG A 140 11.62 -3.80 0.57
C ARG A 140 10.83 -4.82 -0.23
N ALA A 141 9.66 -5.24 0.25
CA ALA A 141 8.78 -6.09 -0.54
C ALA A 141 8.12 -5.28 -1.66
N VAL A 142 7.78 -5.97 -2.73
CA VAL A 142 7.05 -5.42 -3.88
C VAL A 142 5.77 -6.22 -4.07
N VAL A 143 4.61 -5.55 -4.08
CA VAL A 143 3.30 -6.17 -4.35
C VAL A 143 2.75 -5.56 -5.64
N LEU A 144 2.56 -6.40 -6.65
CA LEU A 144 2.17 -5.95 -7.98
C LEU A 144 0.70 -6.20 -8.28
N LYS A 145 0.24 -5.60 -9.37
CA LYS A 145 -1.14 -5.62 -9.85
C LYS A 145 -1.80 -7.00 -9.82
N GLY A 146 -3.05 -7.04 -9.39
CA GLY A 146 -3.89 -8.25 -9.39
C GLY A 146 -3.66 -9.18 -8.20
N VAL A 147 -2.77 -8.82 -7.27
CA VAL A 147 -2.50 -9.63 -6.08
C VAL A 147 -3.64 -9.49 -5.07
N ASN A 148 -4.07 -10.63 -4.53
CA ASN A 148 -4.93 -10.73 -3.37
C ASN A 148 -4.19 -11.50 -2.25
N LEU A 149 -4.05 -10.90 -1.08
CA LEU A 149 -3.46 -11.52 0.12
C LEU A 149 -4.55 -11.72 1.16
N ALA A 150 -4.74 -12.96 1.61
CA ALA A 150 -5.69 -13.27 2.68
C ALA A 150 -5.23 -12.72 4.03
N ASP A 151 -6.15 -12.68 5.00
CA ASP A 151 -5.90 -12.19 6.35
C ASP A 151 -4.74 -12.95 7.02
N GLY A 152 -4.00 -12.25 7.88
CA GLY A 152 -2.88 -12.81 8.63
C GLY A 152 -1.67 -13.21 7.78
N THR A 153 -1.64 -12.86 6.50
CA THR A 153 -0.48 -13.15 5.63
C THR A 153 0.72 -12.31 6.05
N VAL A 154 1.88 -12.94 6.11
CA VAL A 154 3.17 -12.26 6.24
C VAL A 154 3.94 -12.39 4.94
N VAL A 155 4.34 -11.25 4.38
CA VAL A 155 5.24 -11.19 3.24
C VAL A 155 6.66 -11.01 3.76
N ALA A 156 7.55 -11.95 3.45
CA ALA A 156 8.95 -11.86 3.85
C ALA A 156 9.63 -10.62 3.23
N ALA A 157 10.60 -10.07 3.95
CA ALA A 157 11.37 -8.94 3.44
C ALA A 157 12.01 -9.24 2.07
N ASN A 158 12.16 -8.20 1.25
CA ASN A 158 12.80 -8.27 -0.07
C ASN A 158 12.12 -9.25 -1.05
N SER A 159 10.81 -9.48 -0.89
CA SER A 159 10.02 -10.38 -1.73
C SER A 159 9.24 -9.64 -2.80
N THR A 160 9.16 -10.20 -3.99
CA THR A 160 8.28 -9.71 -5.07
C THR A 160 7.08 -10.64 -5.22
N ILE A 161 5.89 -10.11 -4.98
CA ILE A 161 4.63 -10.85 -5.02
C ILE A 161 3.85 -10.45 -6.27
N THR A 162 3.66 -11.43 -7.15
CA THR A 162 2.99 -11.28 -8.46
C THR A 162 1.75 -12.16 -8.60
N LYS A 163 1.46 -13.00 -7.61
CA LYS A 163 0.31 -13.91 -7.58
C LYS A 163 -0.43 -13.81 -6.26
N SER A 164 -1.70 -14.18 -6.29
CA SER A 164 -2.57 -14.16 -5.11
C SER A 164 -2.34 -15.35 -4.19
N TYR A 165 -2.61 -15.12 -2.89
CA TYR A 165 -2.58 -16.13 -1.84
C TYR A 165 -3.85 -15.99 -1.02
N ASN A 166 -4.77 -16.99 -1.15
CA ASN A 166 -6.08 -16.97 -0.51
C ASN A 166 -6.12 -17.77 0.82
N GLU A 167 -5.01 -18.38 1.19
CA GLU A 167 -4.83 -19.08 2.46
C GLU A 167 -4.42 -18.07 3.53
N LYS A 168 -5.10 -18.12 4.70
CA LYS A 168 -4.83 -17.22 5.82
C LYS A 168 -3.63 -17.68 6.65
N ASN A 169 -3.06 -16.75 7.41
CA ASN A 169 -2.01 -17.04 8.41
C ASN A 169 -0.79 -17.76 7.82
N ILE A 170 -0.31 -17.28 6.69
CA ILE A 170 0.84 -17.86 5.99
C ILE A 170 1.99 -16.87 5.89
N LEU A 171 3.21 -17.39 5.89
CA LEU A 171 4.42 -16.66 5.51
C LEU A 171 4.75 -16.98 4.06
N ILE A 172 4.89 -15.95 3.25
CA ILE A 172 5.20 -16.08 1.82
C ILE A 172 6.44 -15.29 1.44
N ASN A 173 7.05 -15.71 0.34
CA ASN A 173 8.08 -14.93 -0.38
C ASN A 173 7.85 -15.01 -1.90
N SER A 174 8.83 -14.57 -2.68
CA SER A 174 8.78 -14.59 -4.16
C SER A 174 8.58 -16.00 -4.74
N SER A 175 9.05 -17.04 -4.04
CA SER A 175 8.95 -18.44 -4.52
C SER A 175 7.60 -19.08 -4.15
N GLY A 176 6.94 -18.64 -3.07
CA GLY A 176 5.67 -19.19 -2.62
C GLY A 176 5.48 -19.18 -1.12
N ILE A 177 4.72 -20.16 -0.62
CA ILE A 177 4.44 -20.31 0.82
C ILE A 177 5.65 -20.96 1.48
N LEU A 178 6.20 -20.29 2.50
CA LEU A 178 7.30 -20.77 3.33
C LEU A 178 6.80 -21.50 4.58
N LYS A 179 5.73 -20.98 5.19
CA LYS A 179 5.18 -21.50 6.44
C LYS A 179 3.67 -21.24 6.51
N ARG A 180 2.96 -22.15 7.18
CA ARG A 180 1.52 -22.06 7.48
C ARG A 180 1.29 -21.92 8.97
N ASP A 181 0.07 -21.60 9.33
CA ASP A 181 -0.40 -21.50 10.72
C ASP A 181 0.49 -20.58 11.57
N ILE A 182 0.83 -19.42 10.99
CA ILE A 182 1.63 -18.41 11.67
C ILE A 182 0.74 -17.32 12.28
N VAL A 183 1.23 -16.75 13.36
CA VAL A 183 0.70 -15.52 13.95
C VAL A 183 1.86 -14.56 14.12
N TRP A 184 1.67 -13.31 13.75
CA TRP A 184 2.62 -12.24 14.00
C TRP A 184 2.02 -11.22 14.97
N GLN A 185 2.86 -10.53 15.72
CA GLN A 185 2.48 -9.50 16.69
C GLN A 185 3.28 -8.23 16.42
N ARG A 186 2.65 -7.08 16.68
CA ARG A 186 3.31 -5.76 16.63
C ARG A 186 4.22 -5.54 17.81
#